data_c6c74817df1cfcd483f316a92c4b67f0
#
_entry.id   c6c74817df1cfcd483f316a92c4b67f0
#
_cell.length_a   1.000
_cell.length_b   1.000
_cell.length_c   1.000
_cell.angle_alpha   90.00
_cell.angle_beta   90.00
_cell.angle_gamma   90.00
#
_symmetry.space_group_name_H-M   'P 1'
#
loop_
_entity.id
_entity.type
_entity.pdbx_description
1 polymer ?
#
loop_
_entity_poly.entity_id
_entity_poly.type
_entity_poly.pdbx_seq_one_letter_code
_entity_poly.pdbx_strand_id
1 'polypeptide(L)'
;MRFPADTALIVVDVQGAIDDPAWGPRNNPRAEQAIALLLHAWRAENLPIIHVRHDSVETRSPYWPGAPGHPFKPEAEPAADEIVVAKTAPDAFAGTELEARLDAFGATTLVVCGVLTHNSVESTVRAAASLGYRVFAVADACWAVDVVDLAGQSWPVEAVHRLSLTHMDREFARVVSLRAALDAAATAKQRQRM
;
A
#
# COMPACT_ATOMS: atom_id res chain seq x y z
N MET A 1 -2.55 -20.20 -1.68
CA MET A 1 -2.09 -19.15 -2.60
C MET A 1 -0.57 -19.21 -2.66
N ARG A 2 0.06 -18.89 -3.77
CA ARG A 2 1.52 -18.80 -3.92
C ARG A 2 1.83 -17.57 -4.74
N PHE A 3 2.88 -16.86 -4.40
CA PHE A 3 3.37 -15.73 -5.18
C PHE A 3 4.47 -16.17 -6.15
N PRO A 4 4.53 -15.61 -7.38
CA PRO A 4 5.71 -15.69 -8.23
C PRO A 4 6.93 -15.02 -7.58
N ALA A 5 8.12 -15.38 -8.04
CA ALA A 5 9.39 -14.82 -7.51
C ALA A 5 9.61 -13.33 -7.89
N ASP A 6 8.83 -12.82 -8.82
CA ASP A 6 8.80 -11.43 -9.29
C ASP A 6 7.74 -10.56 -8.59
N THR A 7 7.11 -11.10 -7.51
CA THR A 7 6.04 -10.37 -6.80
C THR A 7 6.60 -9.19 -6.02
N ALA A 8 6.22 -7.98 -6.42
CA ALA A 8 6.61 -6.75 -5.73
C ALA A 8 5.64 -6.39 -4.58
N LEU A 9 6.20 -5.92 -3.46
CA LEU A 9 5.44 -5.29 -2.39
C LEU A 9 5.41 -3.77 -2.62
N ILE A 10 4.22 -3.19 -2.62
CA ILE A 10 3.99 -1.75 -2.74
C ILE A 10 3.44 -1.23 -1.42
N VAL A 11 4.22 -0.41 -0.73
CA VAL A 11 3.83 0.22 0.55
C VAL A 11 3.45 1.67 0.27
N VAL A 12 2.16 2.00 0.42
CA VAL A 12 1.58 3.26 -0.06
C VAL A 12 1.41 4.26 1.09
N ASP A 13 2.07 5.42 1.01
CA ASP A 13 1.87 6.64 1.81
C ASP A 13 1.95 6.44 3.35
N VAL A 14 2.71 5.47 3.83
CA VAL A 14 2.85 5.19 5.27
C VAL A 14 3.88 6.15 5.89
N GLN A 15 3.48 7.43 5.95
CA GLN A 15 4.27 8.56 6.47
C GLN A 15 3.69 9.04 7.81
N GLY A 16 4.47 9.77 8.60
CA GLY A 16 4.01 10.35 9.87
C GLY A 16 2.80 11.29 9.72
N ALA A 17 2.57 11.82 8.54
CA ALA A 17 1.42 12.66 8.19
C ALA A 17 0.06 12.00 8.45
N ILE A 18 -0.01 10.67 8.42
CA ILE A 18 -1.27 9.95 8.68
C ILE A 18 -1.67 9.94 10.16
N ASP A 19 -0.75 10.32 11.06
CA ASP A 19 -1.02 10.43 12.48
C ASP A 19 -1.56 11.82 12.88
N ASP A 20 -1.75 12.73 11.91
CA ASP A 20 -2.36 14.04 12.18
C ASP A 20 -3.78 13.83 12.75
N PRO A 21 -4.10 14.40 13.92
CA PRO A 21 -5.43 14.26 14.53
C PRO A 21 -6.59 14.73 13.66
N ALA A 22 -6.34 15.57 12.66
CA ALA A 22 -7.36 16.03 11.72
C ALA A 22 -7.96 14.89 10.87
N TRP A 23 -7.28 13.74 10.74
CA TRP A 23 -7.83 12.57 10.06
C TRP A 23 -8.96 11.89 10.82
N GLY A 24 -9.07 12.12 12.14
CA GLY A 24 -10.08 11.47 12.98
C GLY A 24 -9.75 10.00 13.31
N PRO A 25 -10.73 9.24 13.79
CA PRO A 25 -10.53 7.85 14.19
C PRO A 25 -10.22 6.95 12.99
N ARG A 26 -9.36 5.93 13.24
CA ARG A 26 -8.96 4.93 12.25
C ARG A 26 -9.30 3.51 12.71
N ASN A 27 -9.42 2.59 11.76
CA ASN A 27 -9.47 1.17 12.05
C ASN A 27 -8.06 0.53 12.01
N ASN A 28 -8.00 -0.78 12.12
CA ASN A 28 -6.78 -1.59 12.05
C ASN A 28 -5.60 -1.02 12.86
N PRO A 29 -5.71 -0.92 14.20
CA PRO A 29 -4.68 -0.30 15.04
C PRO A 29 -3.32 -1.01 15.03
N ARG A 30 -3.23 -2.17 14.37
CA ARG A 30 -1.99 -2.95 14.19
C ARG A 30 -1.51 -3.00 12.74
N ALA A 31 -2.03 -2.14 11.87
CA ALA A 31 -1.68 -2.19 10.44
C ALA A 31 -0.20 -1.88 10.19
N GLU A 32 0.42 -0.96 10.93
CA GLU A 32 1.86 -0.70 10.83
C GLU A 32 2.69 -1.95 11.18
N GLN A 33 2.29 -2.67 12.23
CA GLN A 33 2.95 -3.93 12.60
C GLN A 33 2.78 -4.98 11.50
N ALA A 34 1.61 -5.02 10.84
CA ALA A 34 1.38 -5.90 9.70
C ALA A 34 2.26 -5.52 8.50
N ILE A 35 2.44 -4.22 8.22
CA ILE A 35 3.36 -3.72 7.18
C ILE A 35 4.80 -4.11 7.50
N ALA A 36 5.26 -3.92 8.73
CA ALA A 36 6.61 -4.32 9.15
C ALA A 36 6.85 -5.83 8.94
N LEU A 37 5.86 -6.68 9.22
CA LEU A 37 5.94 -8.13 8.98
C LEU A 37 6.01 -8.45 7.47
N LEU A 38 5.25 -7.75 6.62
CA LEU A 38 5.35 -7.90 5.17
C LEU A 38 6.74 -7.49 4.66
N LEU A 39 7.23 -6.33 5.07
CA LEU A 39 8.58 -5.85 4.70
C LEU A 39 9.64 -6.87 5.12
N HIS A 40 9.56 -7.38 6.36
CA HIS A 40 10.49 -8.41 6.83
C HIS A 40 10.45 -9.66 5.95
N ALA A 41 9.25 -10.14 5.59
CA ALA A 41 9.10 -11.34 4.76
C ALA A 41 9.66 -11.13 3.34
N TRP A 42 9.40 -9.97 2.70
CA TRP A 42 9.93 -9.64 1.39
C TRP A 42 11.46 -9.50 1.40
N ARG A 43 12.01 -8.82 2.42
CA ARG A 43 13.47 -8.69 2.63
C ARG A 43 14.13 -10.06 2.82
N ALA A 44 13.56 -10.94 3.64
CA ALA A 44 14.08 -12.29 3.86
C ALA A 44 14.13 -13.14 2.58
N GLU A 45 13.16 -12.95 1.69
CA GLU A 45 13.09 -13.64 0.41
C GLU A 45 13.77 -12.88 -0.75
N ASN A 46 14.36 -11.70 -0.50
CA ASN A 46 14.91 -10.76 -1.50
C ASN A 46 13.92 -10.53 -2.67
N LEU A 47 12.66 -10.31 -2.35
CA LEU A 47 11.62 -9.93 -3.31
C LEU A 47 11.61 -8.41 -3.49
N PRO A 48 11.14 -7.88 -4.64
CA PRO A 48 11.10 -6.44 -4.88
C PRO A 48 10.21 -5.70 -3.87
N ILE A 49 10.70 -4.58 -3.35
CA ILE A 49 9.96 -3.66 -2.48
C ILE A 49 10.02 -2.27 -3.08
N ILE A 50 8.87 -1.61 -3.16
CA ILE A 50 8.76 -0.21 -3.55
C ILE A 50 7.92 0.52 -2.50
N HIS A 51 8.51 1.56 -1.91
CA HIS A 51 7.82 2.49 -1.04
C HIS A 51 7.27 3.65 -1.87
N VAL A 52 6.00 3.94 -1.70
CA VAL A 52 5.36 5.10 -2.33
C VAL A 52 5.23 6.19 -1.28
N ARG A 53 5.77 7.36 -1.57
CA ARG A 53 5.73 8.53 -0.71
C ARG A 53 4.84 9.59 -1.35
N HIS A 54 3.86 10.09 -0.61
CA HIS A 54 3.07 11.21 -1.04
C HIS A 54 3.80 12.54 -0.76
N ASP A 55 4.08 13.30 -1.81
CA ASP A 55 4.65 14.64 -1.76
C ASP A 55 3.53 15.62 -2.12
N SER A 56 2.74 16.04 -1.12
CA SER A 56 1.61 16.95 -1.34
C SER A 56 2.06 18.27 -1.98
N VAL A 57 1.28 18.75 -2.93
CA VAL A 57 1.48 20.10 -3.52
C VAL A 57 0.91 21.23 -2.64
N GLU A 58 0.12 20.87 -1.63
CA GLU A 58 -0.47 21.81 -0.69
C GLU A 58 0.48 22.06 0.49
N THR A 59 0.98 23.28 0.61
CA THR A 59 1.98 23.67 1.63
C THR A 59 1.51 23.53 3.08
N ARG A 60 0.21 23.43 3.32
CA ARG A 60 -0.38 23.21 4.66
C ARG A 60 -0.70 21.74 4.94
N SER A 61 -0.50 20.87 3.97
CA SER A 61 -0.71 19.45 4.15
C SER A 61 0.36 18.85 5.07
N PRO A 62 0.03 17.93 5.99
CA PRO A 62 1.04 17.20 6.76
C PRO A 62 1.94 16.33 5.86
N TYR A 63 1.52 16.03 4.62
CA TYR A 63 2.31 15.36 3.59
C TYR A 63 3.18 16.30 2.74
N TRP A 64 3.19 17.61 3.03
CA TRP A 64 4.06 18.55 2.31
C TRP A 64 5.54 18.21 2.54
N PRO A 65 6.38 18.21 1.48
CA PRO A 65 7.83 18.02 1.63
C PRO A 65 8.43 19.08 2.58
N GLY A 66 9.01 18.61 3.68
CA GLY A 66 9.51 19.47 4.77
C GLY A 66 8.55 19.64 5.96
N ALA A 67 7.29 19.18 5.88
CA ALA A 67 6.42 19.08 7.04
C ALA A 67 6.93 18.00 8.01
N PRO A 68 6.71 18.14 9.34
CA PRO A 68 7.16 17.14 10.32
C PRO A 68 6.60 15.73 10.08
N GLY A 69 5.40 15.62 9.48
CA GLY A 69 4.75 14.36 9.13
C GLY A 69 5.22 13.74 7.82
N HIS A 70 6.00 14.45 7.00
CA HIS A 70 6.39 13.96 5.67
C HIS A 70 7.29 12.69 5.66
N PRO A 71 8.22 12.47 6.61
CA PRO A 71 9.01 11.23 6.66
C PRO A 71 8.15 9.98 6.83
N PHE A 72 8.66 8.84 6.35
CA PHE A 72 8.04 7.54 6.60
C PHE A 72 7.92 7.24 8.09
N LYS A 73 6.93 6.45 8.46
CA LYS A 73 6.82 5.90 9.82
C LYS A 73 7.90 4.84 10.03
N PRO A 74 8.42 4.66 11.26
CA PRO A 74 9.49 3.69 11.54
C PRO A 74 9.18 2.27 11.08
N GLU A 75 7.91 1.85 11.14
CA GLU A 75 7.45 0.53 10.72
C GLU A 75 7.49 0.32 9.20
N ALA A 76 7.55 1.41 8.43
CA ALA A 76 7.56 1.42 6.97
C ALA A 76 8.81 2.09 6.39
N GLU A 77 9.86 2.31 7.21
CA GLU A 77 11.09 2.95 6.78
C GLU A 77 11.78 2.12 5.70
N PRO A 78 12.08 2.72 4.52
CA PRO A 78 12.83 2.06 3.47
C PRO A 78 14.25 1.68 3.91
N ALA A 79 14.73 0.50 3.52
CA ALA A 79 16.15 0.19 3.59
C ALA A 79 16.92 1.00 2.52
N ALA A 80 18.26 1.12 2.70
CA ALA A 80 19.09 1.99 1.86
C ALA A 80 19.09 1.62 0.37
N ASP A 81 18.80 0.36 0.04
CA ASP A 81 18.74 -0.20 -1.31
C ASP A 81 17.32 -0.34 -1.85
N GLU A 82 16.31 0.01 -1.05
CA GLU A 82 14.90 -0.07 -1.48
C GLU A 82 14.47 1.19 -2.25
N ILE A 83 13.59 0.98 -3.22
CA ILE A 83 13.12 2.05 -4.10
C ILE A 83 12.04 2.87 -3.41
N VAL A 84 12.19 4.18 -3.48
CA VAL A 84 11.15 5.15 -3.09
C VAL A 84 10.65 5.86 -4.35
N VAL A 85 9.34 5.77 -4.60
CA VAL A 85 8.66 6.51 -5.67
C VAL A 85 7.83 7.63 -5.03
N ALA A 86 8.11 8.87 -5.41
CA ALA A 86 7.34 10.02 -4.97
C ALA A 86 6.15 10.25 -5.91
N LYS A 87 5.00 10.59 -5.33
CA LYS A 87 3.77 10.95 -6.08
C LYS A 87 3.10 12.19 -5.52
N THR A 88 2.35 12.88 -6.36
CA THR A 88 1.52 14.04 -5.96
C THR A 88 0.01 13.77 -6.14
N ALA A 89 -0.34 12.67 -6.81
CA ALA A 89 -1.72 12.22 -7.03
C ALA A 89 -2.11 11.08 -6.07
N PRO A 90 -3.39 10.73 -5.92
CA PRO A 90 -3.80 9.54 -5.15
C PRO A 90 -3.24 8.24 -5.71
N ASP A 91 -3.27 8.07 -7.03
CA ASP A 91 -2.73 6.92 -7.75
C ASP A 91 -1.19 6.97 -7.80
N ALA A 92 -0.55 5.85 -7.49
CA ALA A 92 0.91 5.75 -7.46
C ALA A 92 1.57 5.63 -8.84
N PHE A 93 0.81 5.33 -9.90
CA PHE A 93 1.32 5.25 -11.27
C PHE A 93 1.24 6.59 -12.00
N ALA A 94 0.26 7.43 -11.65
CA ALA A 94 0.00 8.68 -12.35
C ALA A 94 1.16 9.68 -12.21
N GLY A 95 1.89 9.90 -13.30
CA GLY A 95 2.99 10.87 -13.38
C GLY A 95 4.23 10.48 -12.56
N THR A 96 4.43 9.19 -12.30
CA THR A 96 5.57 8.64 -11.56
C THR A 96 6.39 7.66 -12.39
N GLU A 97 7.49 7.19 -11.84
CA GLU A 97 8.33 6.14 -12.43
C GLU A 97 7.98 4.72 -11.96
N LEU A 98 6.85 4.52 -11.23
CA LEU A 98 6.50 3.24 -10.61
C LEU A 98 6.47 2.10 -11.63
N GLU A 99 5.80 2.29 -12.77
CA GLU A 99 5.68 1.26 -13.82
C GLU A 99 7.07 0.88 -14.36
N ALA A 100 7.92 1.86 -14.67
CA ALA A 100 9.28 1.60 -15.14
C ALA A 100 10.14 0.84 -14.11
N ARG A 101 9.94 1.11 -12.82
CA ARG A 101 10.63 0.38 -11.75
C ARG A 101 10.15 -1.08 -11.63
N LEU A 102 8.83 -1.28 -11.77
CA LEU A 102 8.25 -2.63 -11.77
C LEU A 102 8.72 -3.44 -12.99
N ASP A 103 8.78 -2.82 -14.16
CA ASP A 103 9.29 -3.43 -15.39
C ASP A 103 10.75 -3.84 -15.24
N ALA A 104 11.58 -3.02 -14.60
CA ALA A 104 12.98 -3.33 -14.35
C ALA A 104 13.17 -4.57 -13.45
N PHE A 105 12.19 -4.87 -12.58
CA PHE A 105 12.15 -6.11 -11.80
C PHE A 105 11.50 -7.29 -12.55
N GLY A 106 10.86 -7.04 -13.69
CA GLY A 106 10.00 -8.01 -14.38
C GLY A 106 8.76 -8.37 -13.56
N ALA A 107 8.28 -7.46 -12.70
CA ALA A 107 7.16 -7.73 -11.81
C ALA A 107 5.85 -7.83 -12.60
N THR A 108 5.13 -8.92 -12.39
CA THR A 108 3.79 -9.14 -12.96
C THR A 108 2.70 -9.24 -11.89
N THR A 109 3.12 -9.39 -10.64
CA THR A 109 2.23 -9.53 -9.49
C THR A 109 2.60 -8.51 -8.43
N LEU A 110 1.60 -7.81 -7.90
CA LEU A 110 1.76 -6.79 -6.86
C LEU A 110 1.01 -7.18 -5.59
N VAL A 111 1.64 -6.95 -4.45
CA VAL A 111 1.00 -6.98 -3.13
C VAL A 111 0.99 -5.56 -2.62
N VAL A 112 -0.20 -5.01 -2.37
CA VAL A 112 -0.38 -3.60 -2.01
C VAL A 112 -0.87 -3.50 -0.56
N CYS A 113 -0.24 -2.60 0.20
CA CYS A 113 -0.63 -2.23 1.56
C CYS A 113 -0.39 -0.74 1.80
N GLY A 114 -0.90 -0.20 2.91
CA GLY A 114 -0.68 1.21 3.29
C GLY A 114 -1.97 2.00 3.48
N VAL A 115 -1.94 3.31 3.16
CA VAL A 115 -3.00 4.26 3.49
C VAL A 115 -3.35 5.23 2.35
N LEU A 116 -4.57 5.75 2.34
CA LEU A 116 -5.76 5.25 3.03
C LEU A 116 -6.43 4.20 2.15
N THR A 117 -7.05 3.19 2.76
CA THR A 117 -7.70 2.09 2.00
C THR A 117 -8.62 2.61 0.91
N HIS A 118 -9.48 3.58 1.22
CA HIS A 118 -10.50 4.15 0.34
C HIS A 118 -10.00 5.32 -0.55
N ASN A 119 -8.70 5.59 -0.53
CA ASN A 119 -8.10 6.66 -1.34
C ASN A 119 -6.87 6.12 -2.10
N SER A 120 -5.65 6.39 -1.63
CA SER A 120 -4.42 6.07 -2.36
C SER A 120 -4.24 4.58 -2.61
N VAL A 121 -4.61 3.71 -1.66
CA VAL A 121 -4.54 2.25 -1.85
C VAL A 121 -5.50 1.82 -2.93
N GLU A 122 -6.79 2.19 -2.85
CA GLU A 122 -7.79 1.81 -3.84
C GLU A 122 -7.45 2.37 -5.22
N SER A 123 -7.03 3.64 -5.31
CA SER A 123 -6.63 4.27 -6.57
C SER A 123 -5.47 3.53 -7.22
N THR A 124 -4.44 3.20 -6.45
CA THR A 124 -3.25 2.47 -6.93
C THR A 124 -3.61 1.04 -7.36
N VAL A 125 -4.45 0.33 -6.60
CA VAL A 125 -4.92 -1.02 -6.94
C VAL A 125 -5.68 -1.02 -8.27
N ARG A 126 -6.59 -0.06 -8.47
CA ARG A 126 -7.37 0.06 -9.73
C ARG A 126 -6.48 0.35 -10.93
N ALA A 127 -5.52 1.28 -10.78
CA ALA A 127 -4.56 1.59 -11.82
C ALA A 127 -3.69 0.38 -12.17
N ALA A 128 -3.13 -0.30 -11.16
CA ALA A 128 -2.33 -1.50 -11.35
C ALA A 128 -3.08 -2.59 -12.13
N ALA A 129 -4.34 -2.86 -11.76
CA ALA A 129 -5.18 -3.83 -12.46
C ALA A 129 -5.46 -3.42 -13.92
N SER A 130 -5.70 -2.12 -14.17
CA SER A 130 -5.91 -1.58 -15.52
C SER A 130 -4.67 -1.66 -16.39
N LEU A 131 -3.48 -1.63 -15.80
CA LEU A 131 -2.19 -1.85 -16.47
C LEU A 131 -1.86 -3.34 -16.68
N GLY A 132 -2.71 -4.25 -16.19
CA GLY A 132 -2.57 -5.70 -16.40
C GLY A 132 -1.81 -6.44 -15.31
N TYR A 133 -1.45 -5.80 -14.20
CA TYR A 133 -0.85 -6.47 -13.05
C TYR A 133 -1.85 -7.37 -12.34
N ARG A 134 -1.37 -8.50 -11.84
CA ARG A 134 -2.12 -9.31 -10.88
C ARG A 134 -1.95 -8.71 -9.49
N VAL A 135 -3.04 -8.19 -8.90
CA VAL A 135 -2.96 -7.44 -7.64
C VAL A 135 -3.55 -8.20 -6.46
N PHE A 136 -2.89 -8.11 -5.33
CA PHE A 136 -3.37 -8.54 -4.02
C PHE A 136 -3.36 -7.34 -3.06
N ALA A 137 -4.49 -7.07 -2.39
CA ALA A 137 -4.58 -6.05 -1.36
C ALA A 137 -4.62 -6.73 0.02
N VAL A 138 -3.72 -6.32 0.95
CA VAL A 138 -3.64 -6.93 2.28
C VAL A 138 -4.50 -6.16 3.25
N ALA A 139 -5.69 -6.69 3.57
CA ALA A 139 -6.69 -6.00 4.38
C ALA A 139 -6.16 -5.55 5.75
N ASP A 140 -5.42 -6.42 6.44
CA ASP A 140 -4.89 -6.16 7.79
C ASP A 140 -3.74 -5.14 7.80
N ALA A 141 -3.13 -4.88 6.64
CA ALA A 141 -2.02 -3.95 6.45
C ALA A 141 -2.47 -2.63 5.76
N CYS A 142 -3.77 -2.39 5.73
CA CYS A 142 -4.37 -1.14 5.27
C CYS A 142 -5.32 -0.62 6.35
N TRP A 143 -5.53 0.71 6.37
CA TRP A 143 -6.55 1.32 7.22
C TRP A 143 -7.23 2.50 6.54
N ALA A 144 -8.42 2.81 7.03
CA ALA A 144 -9.23 3.94 6.63
C ALA A 144 -9.43 4.91 7.80
N VAL A 145 -10.11 6.00 7.53
CA VAL A 145 -10.64 6.95 8.51
C VAL A 145 -12.15 7.14 8.28
N ASP A 146 -12.85 7.78 9.22
CA ASP A 146 -14.25 8.13 9.04
C ASP A 146 -14.44 9.04 7.83
N VAL A 147 -15.56 8.91 7.16
CA VAL A 147 -15.93 9.74 6.00
C VAL A 147 -17.29 10.37 6.22
N VAL A 148 -17.40 11.66 5.93
CA VAL A 148 -18.68 12.35 5.84
C VAL A 148 -19.09 12.40 4.37
N ASP A 149 -20.28 11.89 4.06
CA ASP A 149 -20.79 11.86 2.70
C ASP A 149 -21.36 13.21 2.24
N LEU A 150 -21.80 13.26 0.98
CA LEU A 150 -22.36 14.48 0.36
C LEU A 150 -23.65 14.97 1.02
N ALA A 151 -24.35 14.13 1.77
CA ALA A 151 -25.54 14.48 2.55
C ALA A 151 -25.21 14.93 3.98
N GLY A 152 -23.92 14.95 4.36
CA GLY A 152 -23.46 15.29 5.69
C GLY A 152 -23.57 14.14 6.69
N GLN A 153 -23.83 12.90 6.23
CA GLN A 153 -23.86 11.73 7.09
C GLN A 153 -22.45 11.18 7.32
N SER A 154 -22.10 10.93 8.57
CA SER A 154 -20.85 10.27 8.93
C SER A 154 -20.96 8.76 8.72
N TRP A 155 -19.97 8.20 8.04
CA TRP A 155 -19.80 6.76 7.85
C TRP A 155 -18.67 6.27 8.74
N PRO A 156 -18.93 5.29 9.62
CA PRO A 156 -17.91 4.76 10.52
C PRO A 156 -16.80 4.07 9.74
N VAL A 157 -15.57 4.22 10.20
CA VAL A 157 -14.35 3.76 9.54
C VAL A 157 -14.38 2.29 9.10
N GLU A 158 -14.99 1.41 9.89
CA GLU A 158 -15.11 -0.01 9.53
C GLU A 158 -15.99 -0.23 8.28
N ALA A 159 -17.03 0.59 8.12
CA ALA A 159 -17.89 0.55 6.93
C ALA A 159 -17.13 1.07 5.70
N VAL A 160 -16.40 2.18 5.83
CA VAL A 160 -15.57 2.76 4.78
C VAL A 160 -14.51 1.76 4.31
N HIS A 161 -13.73 1.21 5.25
CA HIS A 161 -12.69 0.23 4.95
C HIS A 161 -13.24 -1.00 4.24
N ARG A 162 -14.28 -1.62 4.81
CA ARG A 162 -14.88 -2.84 4.26
C ARG A 162 -15.48 -2.61 2.88
N LEU A 163 -16.14 -1.46 2.65
CA LEU A 163 -16.73 -1.15 1.36
C LEU A 163 -15.65 -0.97 0.27
N SER A 164 -14.58 -0.23 0.58
CA SER A 164 -13.44 -0.04 -0.33
C SER A 164 -12.79 -1.39 -0.68
N LEU A 165 -12.52 -2.25 0.31
CA LEU A 165 -12.00 -3.60 0.06
C LEU A 165 -12.95 -4.43 -0.81
N THR A 166 -14.27 -4.33 -0.59
CA THR A 166 -15.28 -5.04 -1.39
C THR A 166 -15.29 -4.56 -2.85
N HIS A 167 -15.10 -3.26 -3.09
CA HIS A 167 -15.00 -2.72 -4.45
C HIS A 167 -13.72 -3.17 -5.17
N MET A 168 -12.63 -3.35 -4.44
CA MET A 168 -11.38 -3.85 -5.03
C MET A 168 -11.43 -5.36 -5.31
N ASP A 169 -12.11 -6.15 -4.44
CA ASP A 169 -12.08 -7.61 -4.52
C ASP A 169 -12.73 -8.13 -5.80
N ARG A 170 -12.12 -9.12 -6.43
CA ARG A 170 -12.49 -9.81 -7.66
C ARG A 170 -12.25 -9.04 -8.96
N GLU A 171 -12.61 -7.76 -9.02
CA GLU A 171 -12.50 -6.97 -10.24
C GLU A 171 -11.06 -6.45 -10.43
N PHE A 172 -10.49 -5.83 -9.39
CA PHE A 172 -9.19 -5.15 -9.47
C PHE A 172 -8.10 -5.90 -8.72
N ALA A 173 -8.44 -6.55 -7.62
CA ALA A 173 -7.51 -7.28 -6.80
C ALA A 173 -8.15 -8.52 -6.20
N ARG A 174 -7.32 -9.36 -5.57
CA ARG A 174 -7.77 -10.31 -4.57
C ARG A 174 -7.43 -9.75 -3.19
N VAL A 175 -8.44 -9.51 -2.39
CA VAL A 175 -8.24 -9.10 -0.99
C VAL A 175 -7.83 -10.32 -0.16
N VAL A 176 -6.76 -10.18 0.60
CA VAL A 176 -6.16 -11.27 1.39
C VAL A 176 -5.86 -10.81 2.81
N SER A 177 -5.77 -11.76 3.75
CA SER A 177 -5.26 -11.48 5.09
C SER A 177 -3.73 -11.40 5.11
N LEU A 178 -3.17 -10.73 6.12
CA LEU A 178 -1.74 -10.73 6.39
C LEU A 178 -1.15 -12.14 6.41
N ARG A 179 -1.79 -13.06 7.13
CA ARG A 179 -1.34 -14.46 7.21
C ARG A 179 -1.22 -15.12 5.85
N ALA A 180 -2.24 -14.95 5.00
CA ALA A 180 -2.23 -15.53 3.66
C ALA A 180 -1.13 -14.93 2.76
N ALA A 181 -0.84 -13.62 2.91
CA ALA A 181 0.23 -12.96 2.20
C ALA A 181 1.61 -13.47 2.65
N LEU A 182 1.85 -13.58 3.95
CA LEU A 182 3.10 -14.09 4.52
C LEU A 182 3.37 -15.56 4.11
N ASP A 183 2.36 -16.42 4.21
CA ASP A 183 2.46 -17.83 3.81
C ASP A 183 2.76 -17.96 2.29
N ALA A 184 2.23 -17.05 1.47
CA ALA A 184 2.49 -17.04 0.03
C ALA A 184 3.89 -16.51 -0.31
N ALA A 185 4.41 -15.51 0.40
CA ALA A 185 5.76 -14.98 0.22
C ALA A 185 6.83 -16.03 0.56
N ALA A 186 6.68 -16.73 1.67
CA ALA A 186 7.61 -17.79 2.10
C ALA A 186 7.77 -18.93 1.07
N THR A 187 6.82 -19.07 0.12
CA THR A 187 6.87 -20.10 -0.92
C THR A 187 7.30 -19.58 -2.29
N ALA A 188 7.57 -18.29 -2.44
CA ALA A 188 7.86 -17.66 -3.73
C ALA A 188 9.14 -18.23 -4.39
N LYS A 189 10.22 -18.43 -3.63
CA LYS A 189 11.54 -18.88 -4.14
C LYS A 189 11.75 -20.36 -4.30
N GLN A 190 10.88 -21.22 -3.81
CA GLN A 190 11.11 -22.69 -3.86
C GLN A 190 11.23 -23.25 -5.30
N ARG A 191 10.80 -22.52 -6.34
CA ARG A 191 10.88 -22.94 -7.75
C ARG A 191 12.19 -22.59 -8.47
N GLN A 192 13.00 -21.67 -7.97
CA GLN A 192 14.29 -21.33 -8.61
C GLN A 192 15.43 -22.31 -8.25
N ARG A 193 15.19 -23.23 -7.30
CA ARG A 193 16.17 -24.22 -6.84
C ARG A 193 15.90 -25.63 -7.36
N MET A 194 14.89 -25.83 -8.22
CA MET A 194 14.59 -27.08 -8.92
C MET A 194 14.82 -26.93 -10.41
#